data_b470599a23fccb48229a1af24f52fe77
#
_entry.id   b470599a23fccb48229a1af24f52fe77
#
_cell.length_a   1.000
_cell.length_b   1.000
_cell.length_c   1.000
_cell.angle_alpha   90.00
_cell.angle_beta   90.00
_cell.angle_gamma   90.00
#
_symmetry.space_group_name_H-M   'P 1'
#
loop_
_entity.id
_entity.type
_entity.pdbx_description
1 polymer ?
#
loop_
_entity_poly.entity_id
_entity_poly.type
_entity_poly.pdbx_seq_one_letter_code
_entity_poly.pdbx_strand_id
1 'polypeptide(L)'
;VVQREVDVTPDIRLLRDIGAANYTVPQAINELVANSIDARYNDEPLRIDISIDEHQISVVDNGSGMTQEVLGESMRLSAEMDKVTGNKKPRKGMYGLGMKAACASLGQDWLIVTRVPGGDKQHSISVDLAAWVAKTDRSEWKVFINEGPRSSQPPLDSRSHGTAIVVKNLTSPGFSFTGAVMDSLASAYKPHLEAGDEIYVNGAKVIASAYDLVDGKTWPIDLDVGVYTIKGWVGLDKKTHNKGDYGLNIYRQNQLVDAYNKDFFRNHLMTSRIVGEIHLDFVNATFHKLGFHRNSEEWKMVEPVLREFLKPVVKASESMSKNKNDVLRKQKAIAELDRALGVVQGPNVPVLPEGAAQQTIVENNDASPSFNPGSTSGTLEEPTARGIYGSLQALGIGREDFSLSYTLAEMDDDQIPWDYIFDPESKELQAVINLGSRIYERADDTSLVTALALAEAVIGFLINERGISFDDAREIRDQWLFQALAK
;
A
#
# COMPACT_ATOMS: atom_id res chain seq x y z
N VAL A 1 30.55 22.73 -36.67
CA VAL A 1 29.49 22.54 -35.64
C VAL A 1 29.33 23.87 -34.92
N VAL A 2 28.14 24.49 -34.98
CA VAL A 2 27.86 25.73 -34.24
C VAL A 2 27.27 25.31 -32.90
N GLN A 3 27.94 25.57 -31.79
CA GLN A 3 27.39 25.40 -30.44
C GLN A 3 26.57 26.64 -30.07
N ARG A 4 25.39 26.42 -29.52
CA ARG A 4 24.58 27.47 -28.92
C ARG A 4 24.38 27.16 -27.45
N GLU A 5 24.56 28.16 -26.62
CA GLU A 5 24.22 28.10 -25.19
C GLU A 5 22.70 28.22 -25.03
N VAL A 6 22.09 27.37 -24.22
CA VAL A 6 20.66 27.40 -23.90
C VAL A 6 20.56 27.41 -22.38
N ASP A 7 19.81 28.37 -21.85
CA ASP A 7 19.46 28.42 -20.44
C ASP A 7 18.44 27.30 -20.11
N VAL A 8 18.83 26.35 -19.27
CA VAL A 8 18.02 25.21 -18.81
C VAL A 8 17.52 25.39 -17.37
N THR A 9 17.59 26.61 -16.82
CA THR A 9 17.02 26.89 -15.49
C THR A 9 15.54 26.56 -15.47
N PRO A 10 15.08 25.76 -14.48
CA PRO A 10 13.67 25.39 -14.39
C PRO A 10 12.74 26.59 -14.34
N ASP A 11 11.55 26.45 -14.92
CA ASP A 11 10.51 27.46 -14.83
C ASP A 11 9.94 27.54 -13.40
N ILE A 12 9.55 28.71 -12.95
CA ILE A 12 8.96 28.96 -11.62
C ILE A 12 7.73 28.08 -11.36
N ARG A 13 6.95 27.79 -12.43
CA ARG A 13 5.77 26.92 -12.37
C ARG A 13 6.07 25.49 -11.96
N LEU A 14 7.32 25.03 -12.12
CA LEU A 14 7.73 23.67 -11.77
C LEU A 14 7.32 23.29 -10.34
N LEU A 15 7.44 24.21 -9.38
CA LEU A 15 7.09 23.91 -7.99
C LEU A 15 5.59 23.69 -7.79
N ARG A 16 4.75 24.50 -8.44
CA ARG A 16 3.29 24.30 -8.46
C ARG A 16 2.92 22.96 -9.10
N ASP A 17 3.52 22.66 -10.25
CA ASP A 17 3.18 21.49 -11.04
C ASP A 17 3.63 20.19 -10.33
N ILE A 18 4.79 20.22 -9.64
CA ILE A 18 5.22 19.12 -8.75
C ILE A 18 4.24 18.95 -7.58
N GLY A 19 3.78 20.03 -6.95
CA GLY A 19 2.82 19.98 -5.85
C GLY A 19 1.47 19.43 -6.30
N ALA A 20 0.94 19.91 -7.42
CA ALA A 20 -0.37 19.51 -7.92
C ALA A 20 -0.46 18.02 -8.33
N ALA A 21 0.67 17.41 -8.72
CA ALA A 21 0.67 16.07 -9.30
C ALA A 21 0.91 14.93 -8.28
N ASN A 22 1.36 15.19 -7.04
CA ASN A 22 2.11 14.18 -6.32
C ASN A 22 1.66 13.81 -4.90
N TYR A 23 0.86 14.63 -4.21
CA TYR A 23 0.53 14.35 -2.81
C TYR A 23 -0.96 14.47 -2.51
N THR A 24 -1.51 13.47 -1.83
CA THR A 24 -2.73 13.62 -1.04
C THR A 24 -2.44 14.43 0.24
N VAL A 25 -3.46 14.98 0.89
CA VAL A 25 -3.27 15.75 2.14
C VAL A 25 -2.51 14.93 3.21
N PRO A 26 -2.85 13.65 3.50
CA PRO A 26 -2.06 12.83 4.43
C PRO A 26 -0.60 12.65 4.00
N GLN A 27 -0.33 12.43 2.72
CA GLN A 27 1.05 12.27 2.23
C GLN A 27 1.85 13.56 2.35
N ALA A 28 1.26 14.71 2.05
CA ALA A 28 1.92 16.00 2.21
C ALA A 28 2.27 16.28 3.68
N ILE A 29 1.34 16.01 4.60
CA ILE A 29 1.59 16.15 6.05
C ILE A 29 2.69 15.18 6.49
N ASN A 30 2.71 13.94 6.01
CA ASN A 30 3.77 12.98 6.29
C ASN A 30 5.16 13.51 5.87
N GLU A 31 5.29 14.18 4.72
CA GLU A 31 6.56 14.80 4.32
C GLU A 31 7.00 15.92 5.28
N LEU A 32 6.05 16.72 5.79
CA LEU A 32 6.38 17.76 6.79
C LEU A 32 6.80 17.13 8.13
N VAL A 33 6.11 16.08 8.57
CA VAL A 33 6.46 15.33 9.78
C VAL A 33 7.82 14.63 9.63
N ALA A 34 8.15 14.07 8.45
CA ALA A 34 9.46 13.50 8.17
C ALA A 34 10.58 14.53 8.40
N ASN A 35 10.38 15.76 7.93
CA ASN A 35 11.36 16.85 8.13
C ASN A 35 11.50 17.24 9.61
N SER A 36 10.39 17.24 10.37
CA SER A 36 10.42 17.48 11.82
C SER A 36 11.22 16.39 12.55
N ILE A 37 11.06 15.12 12.14
CA ILE A 37 11.81 14.00 12.72
C ILE A 37 13.31 14.11 12.37
N ASP A 38 13.65 14.45 11.15
CA ASP A 38 15.04 14.67 10.71
C ASP A 38 15.71 15.86 11.43
N ALA A 39 14.90 16.81 11.91
CA ALA A 39 15.32 17.98 12.67
C ALA A 39 15.33 17.78 14.19
N ARG A 40 15.20 16.53 14.69
CA ARG A 40 15.27 16.25 16.13
C ARG A 40 16.47 16.92 16.78
N TYR A 41 16.22 17.58 17.91
CA TYR A 41 17.26 18.22 18.70
C TYR A 41 17.80 17.25 19.77
N ASN A 42 19.06 16.87 19.63
CA ASN A 42 19.73 15.88 20.48
C ASN A 42 18.87 14.59 20.63
N ASP A 43 18.84 14.01 21.84
CA ASP A 43 18.01 12.85 22.17
C ASP A 43 16.73 13.26 22.90
N GLU A 44 16.32 14.52 22.80
CA GLU A 44 15.07 15.00 23.41
C GLU A 44 13.84 14.35 22.75
N PRO A 45 12.79 14.05 23.51
CA PRO A 45 11.53 13.59 22.95
C PRO A 45 10.98 14.63 21.95
N LEU A 46 10.75 14.16 20.74
CA LEU A 46 10.18 15.02 19.71
C LEU A 46 8.67 15.16 19.92
N ARG A 47 8.19 16.41 19.87
CA ARG A 47 6.77 16.72 19.87
C ARG A 47 6.39 17.50 18.62
N ILE A 48 5.41 16.98 17.90
CA ILE A 48 4.87 17.59 16.68
C ILE A 48 3.37 17.86 16.91
N ASP A 49 2.96 19.11 16.81
CA ASP A 49 1.55 19.51 16.87
C ASP A 49 1.08 19.90 15.48
N ILE A 50 0.03 19.25 15.01
CA ILE A 50 -0.60 19.47 13.72
C ILE A 50 -1.99 20.03 13.95
N SER A 51 -2.29 21.18 13.35
CA SER A 51 -3.62 21.76 13.36
C SER A 51 -4.18 21.80 11.95
N ILE A 52 -5.40 21.31 11.80
CA ILE A 52 -6.08 21.20 10.50
C ILE A 52 -7.46 21.83 10.68
N ASP A 53 -7.74 22.90 9.95
CA ASP A 53 -9.05 23.53 9.88
C ASP A 53 -9.45 23.83 8.43
N GLU A 54 -10.56 24.55 8.22
CA GLU A 54 -11.06 24.88 6.88
C GLU A 54 -10.15 25.83 6.10
N HIS A 55 -9.32 26.60 6.78
CA HIS A 55 -8.58 27.72 6.20
C HIS A 55 -7.09 27.49 6.18
N GLN A 56 -6.58 26.65 7.09
CA GLN A 56 -5.15 26.42 7.21
C GLN A 56 -4.81 25.04 7.74
N ILE A 57 -3.60 24.62 7.41
CA ILE A 57 -2.91 23.47 8.00
C ILE A 57 -1.61 23.97 8.58
N SER A 58 -1.32 23.60 9.83
CA SER A 58 -0.03 23.92 10.46
C SER A 58 0.62 22.66 11.02
N VAL A 59 1.95 22.61 10.90
CA VAL A 59 2.82 21.57 11.50
C VAL A 59 3.88 22.31 12.31
N VAL A 60 3.94 22.04 13.61
CA VAL A 60 4.82 22.72 14.56
C VAL A 60 5.60 21.70 15.37
N ASP A 61 6.92 21.77 15.31
CA ASP A 61 7.82 20.87 16.05
C ASP A 61 8.65 21.59 17.12
N ASN A 62 9.30 20.82 17.98
CA ASN A 62 10.32 21.24 18.92
C ASN A 62 11.72 20.76 18.50
N GLY A 63 11.97 20.63 17.19
CA GLY A 63 13.26 20.24 16.64
C GLY A 63 14.36 21.29 16.79
N SER A 64 15.50 21.05 16.17
CA SER A 64 16.68 21.95 16.22
C SER A 64 16.44 23.33 15.60
N GLY A 65 15.33 23.53 14.90
CA GLY A 65 15.13 24.74 14.11
C GLY A 65 16.18 24.92 13.01
N MET A 66 16.17 26.09 12.39
CA MET A 66 17.08 26.43 11.29
C MET A 66 17.73 27.79 11.53
N THR A 67 19.05 27.88 11.28
CA THR A 67 19.72 29.18 11.14
C THR A 67 19.26 29.84 9.85
N GLN A 68 19.63 31.10 9.65
CA GLN A 68 19.32 31.84 8.43
C GLN A 68 19.85 31.11 7.17
N GLU A 69 21.07 30.56 7.24
CA GLU A 69 21.73 29.85 6.14
C GLU A 69 20.98 28.53 5.84
N VAL A 70 20.65 27.75 6.87
CA VAL A 70 19.93 26.49 6.74
C VAL A 70 18.52 26.73 6.19
N LEU A 71 17.83 27.77 6.66
CA LEU A 71 16.51 28.14 6.15
C LEU A 71 16.57 28.56 4.68
N GLY A 72 17.58 29.36 4.30
CA GLY A 72 17.81 29.75 2.91
C GLY A 72 18.07 28.56 2.00
N GLU A 73 18.95 27.64 2.42
CA GLU A 73 19.24 26.42 1.66
C GLU A 73 18.02 25.51 1.56
N SER A 74 17.21 25.41 2.61
CA SER A 74 15.99 24.59 2.60
C SER A 74 14.97 25.00 1.52
N MET A 75 15.02 26.24 1.05
CA MET A 75 14.16 26.76 -0.01
C MET A 75 14.69 26.48 -1.42
N ARG A 76 15.94 26.10 -1.58
CA ARG A 76 16.49 25.73 -2.89
C ARG A 76 15.95 24.38 -3.36
N LEU A 77 15.70 24.25 -4.66
CA LEU A 77 15.39 22.95 -5.26
C LEU A 77 16.65 22.06 -5.24
N SER A 78 16.48 20.80 -4.89
CA SER A 78 17.58 19.83 -4.73
C SER A 78 18.64 20.32 -3.72
N ALA A 79 18.19 20.91 -2.62
CA ALA A 79 19.04 21.41 -1.55
C ALA A 79 19.96 20.32 -0.98
N GLU A 80 21.26 20.63 -0.87
CA GLU A 80 22.25 19.74 -0.26
C GLU A 80 22.41 20.08 1.23
N MET A 81 21.40 19.72 2.01
CA MET A 81 21.33 20.08 3.44
C MET A 81 22.53 19.60 4.25
N ASP A 82 23.16 18.48 3.86
CA ASP A 82 24.35 17.95 4.54
C ASP A 82 25.54 18.89 4.50
N LYS A 83 25.67 19.64 3.41
CA LYS A 83 26.75 20.64 3.29
C LYS A 83 26.59 21.81 4.26
N VAL A 84 25.34 22.18 4.56
CA VAL A 84 25.05 23.36 5.41
C VAL A 84 24.97 22.98 6.88
N THR A 85 24.41 21.79 7.18
CA THR A 85 24.24 21.34 8.57
C THR A 85 25.44 20.58 9.13
N GLY A 86 26.37 20.15 8.26
CA GLY A 86 27.50 19.29 8.64
C GLY A 86 27.10 17.91 9.16
N ASN A 87 25.81 17.57 9.08
CA ASN A 87 25.28 16.33 9.61
C ASN A 87 25.26 15.24 8.51
N LYS A 88 26.09 14.21 8.69
CA LYS A 88 26.20 13.07 7.76
C LYS A 88 25.22 11.91 8.10
N LYS A 89 24.31 12.10 9.05
CA LYS A 89 23.34 11.05 9.36
C LYS A 89 22.38 10.84 8.17
N PRO A 90 22.00 9.58 7.86
CA PRO A 90 21.00 9.33 6.85
C PRO A 90 19.71 10.08 7.16
N ARG A 91 19.18 10.78 6.17
CA ARG A 91 17.94 11.57 6.29
C ARG A 91 16.80 10.91 5.55
N LYS A 92 15.58 11.10 6.06
CA LYS A 92 14.35 10.71 5.35
C LYS A 92 14.17 11.53 4.08
N GLY A 93 14.54 12.82 4.12
CA GLY A 93 14.49 13.75 2.99
C GLY A 93 15.68 13.62 2.04
N MET A 94 15.57 12.77 1.00
CA MET A 94 16.68 12.48 0.07
C MET A 94 16.92 13.54 -1.02
N TYR A 95 15.89 14.28 -1.43
CA TYR A 95 15.93 15.07 -2.68
C TYR A 95 15.78 16.58 -2.51
N GLY A 96 15.62 17.07 -1.28
CA GLY A 96 15.46 18.50 -1.01
C GLY A 96 14.21 19.15 -1.62
N LEU A 97 13.21 18.36 -2.04
CA LEU A 97 11.97 18.81 -2.66
C LEU A 97 10.74 18.62 -1.78
N GLY A 98 10.76 17.66 -0.84
CA GLY A 98 9.59 17.18 -0.12
C GLY A 98 8.77 18.28 0.55
N MET A 99 9.40 19.14 1.34
CA MET A 99 8.72 20.26 2.02
C MET A 99 8.00 21.19 1.05
N LYS A 100 8.68 21.60 0.00
CA LYS A 100 8.15 22.57 -0.98
C LYS A 100 6.99 21.97 -1.78
N ALA A 101 7.14 20.72 -2.22
CA ALA A 101 6.11 20.00 -2.92
C ALA A 101 4.89 19.73 -2.01
N ALA A 102 5.12 19.37 -0.75
CA ALA A 102 4.07 19.20 0.25
C ALA A 102 3.30 20.51 0.49
N CYS A 103 3.99 21.62 0.75
CA CYS A 103 3.34 22.92 0.91
C CYS A 103 2.54 23.33 -0.34
N ALA A 104 3.10 23.14 -1.54
CA ALA A 104 2.44 23.49 -2.81
C ALA A 104 1.21 22.61 -3.09
N SER A 105 1.18 21.37 -2.62
CA SER A 105 0.01 20.50 -2.74
C SER A 105 -1.09 20.86 -1.76
N LEU A 106 -0.74 21.34 -0.56
CA LEU A 106 -1.69 21.72 0.48
C LEU A 106 -2.35 23.07 0.22
N GLY A 107 -1.61 24.07 -0.26
CA GLY A 107 -2.19 25.40 -0.46
C GLY A 107 -1.24 26.41 -1.10
N GLN A 108 -1.73 27.64 -1.27
CA GLN A 108 -1.05 28.67 -2.04
C GLN A 108 -0.14 29.57 -1.19
N ASP A 109 -0.46 29.77 0.09
CA ASP A 109 0.27 30.67 0.97
C ASP A 109 1.00 29.87 2.05
N TRP A 110 2.30 30.05 2.16
CA TRP A 110 3.11 29.37 3.16
C TRP A 110 3.82 30.36 4.06
N LEU A 111 3.83 30.08 5.34
CA LEU A 111 4.64 30.75 6.35
C LEU A 111 5.51 29.69 7.05
N ILE A 112 6.81 29.88 6.99
CA ILE A 112 7.78 29.08 7.74
C ILE A 112 8.36 29.98 8.81
N VAL A 113 8.29 29.58 10.09
CA VAL A 113 8.92 30.29 11.22
C VAL A 113 9.82 29.30 11.94
N THR A 114 11.04 29.67 12.25
CA THR A 114 12.00 28.78 12.88
C THR A 114 12.88 29.47 13.90
N ARG A 115 13.29 28.73 14.92
CA ARG A 115 14.17 29.17 16.03
C ARG A 115 15.17 28.09 16.35
N VAL A 116 16.42 28.48 16.52
CA VAL A 116 17.45 27.57 17.03
C VAL A 116 17.50 27.58 18.56
N PRO A 117 17.94 26.47 19.20
CA PRO A 117 18.13 26.42 20.63
C PRO A 117 19.07 27.52 21.15
N GLY A 118 18.68 28.16 22.25
CA GLY A 118 19.48 29.24 22.85
C GLY A 118 19.55 30.56 22.07
N GLY A 119 18.97 30.61 20.86
CA GLY A 119 18.93 31.84 20.07
C GLY A 119 17.93 32.88 20.63
N ASP A 120 18.21 34.15 20.50
CA ASP A 120 17.34 35.27 20.87
C ASP A 120 16.46 35.76 19.69
N LYS A 121 16.73 35.25 18.52
CA LYS A 121 16.05 35.59 17.25
C LYS A 121 15.22 34.44 16.70
N GLN A 122 14.33 34.81 15.82
CA GLN A 122 13.61 33.88 14.95
C GLN A 122 13.73 34.31 13.50
N HIS A 123 13.71 33.34 12.60
CA HIS A 123 13.72 33.58 11.16
C HIS A 123 12.40 33.15 10.55
N SER A 124 11.94 33.87 9.52
CA SER A 124 10.73 33.48 8.82
C SER A 124 10.82 33.73 7.31
N ILE A 125 10.08 32.92 6.56
CA ILE A 125 9.86 33.05 5.12
C ILE A 125 8.35 32.97 4.88
N SER A 126 7.84 33.92 4.07
CA SER A 126 6.49 33.84 3.52
C SER A 126 6.57 33.65 2.02
N VAL A 127 5.76 32.73 1.50
CA VAL A 127 5.63 32.42 0.06
C VAL A 127 4.15 32.57 -0.30
N ASP A 128 3.87 33.44 -1.27
CA ASP A 128 2.62 33.46 -2.03
C ASP A 128 2.92 32.76 -3.36
N LEU A 129 2.48 31.52 -3.48
CA LEU A 129 2.77 30.68 -4.65
C LEU A 129 2.13 31.23 -5.92
N ALA A 130 0.92 31.76 -5.81
CA ALA A 130 0.20 32.31 -6.96
C ALA A 130 0.92 33.55 -7.50
N ALA A 131 1.29 34.50 -6.61
CA ALA A 131 2.08 35.67 -7.00
C ALA A 131 3.45 35.28 -7.53
N TRP A 132 4.07 34.24 -6.97
CA TRP A 132 5.38 33.77 -7.39
C TRP A 132 5.34 33.16 -8.78
N VAL A 133 4.36 32.32 -9.09
CA VAL A 133 4.16 31.68 -10.40
C VAL A 133 3.78 32.71 -11.49
N ALA A 134 3.17 33.82 -11.12
CA ALA A 134 2.84 34.91 -12.05
C ALA A 134 4.06 35.71 -12.55
N LYS A 135 5.22 35.57 -11.93
CA LYS A 135 6.46 36.22 -12.35
C LYS A 135 6.94 35.65 -13.67
N THR A 136 7.36 36.53 -14.55
CA THR A 136 7.87 36.15 -15.89
C THR A 136 9.39 36.16 -15.96
N ASP A 137 10.05 36.91 -15.07
CA ASP A 137 11.50 36.99 -15.01
C ASP A 137 12.07 35.95 -14.04
N ARG A 138 12.86 35.03 -14.55
CA ARG A 138 13.53 33.98 -13.76
C ARG A 138 14.47 34.54 -12.68
N SER A 139 15.00 35.76 -12.86
CA SER A 139 15.83 36.43 -11.86
C SER A 139 15.05 36.78 -10.57
N GLU A 140 13.72 36.79 -10.65
CA GLU A 140 12.84 37.03 -9.52
C GLU A 140 12.51 35.77 -8.70
N TRP A 141 13.07 34.64 -9.03
CA TRP A 141 12.92 33.41 -8.23
C TRP A 141 13.71 33.52 -6.93
N LYS A 142 13.24 34.40 -6.05
CA LYS A 142 13.87 34.74 -4.77
C LYS A 142 12.83 34.73 -3.68
N VAL A 143 13.24 34.32 -2.47
CA VAL A 143 12.49 34.46 -1.23
C VAL A 143 13.25 35.38 -0.28
N PHE A 144 12.54 36.09 0.58
CA PHE A 144 13.12 36.94 1.59
C PHE A 144 13.06 36.27 2.95
N ILE A 145 14.16 36.22 3.66
CA ILE A 145 14.24 35.79 5.03
C ILE A 145 14.08 37.02 5.93
N ASN A 146 13.06 37.01 6.77
CA ASN A 146 12.88 38.02 7.80
C ASN A 146 13.51 37.51 9.10
N GLU A 147 14.30 38.37 9.73
CA GLU A 147 14.85 38.14 11.07
C GLU A 147 14.16 39.09 12.05
N GLY A 148 13.78 38.59 13.20
CA GLY A 148 13.13 39.35 14.26
C GLY A 148 13.41 38.78 15.64
N PRO A 149 13.02 39.50 16.71
CA PRO A 149 13.12 38.98 18.05
C PRO A 149 12.17 37.79 18.22
N ARG A 150 12.47 36.92 19.18
CA ARG A 150 11.54 35.83 19.55
C ARG A 150 10.19 36.39 19.94
N SER A 151 9.15 35.75 19.45
CA SER A 151 7.77 36.12 19.76
C SER A 151 7.10 34.98 20.55
N SER A 152 6.33 35.31 21.58
CA SER A 152 5.48 34.35 22.28
C SER A 152 4.14 34.10 21.56
N GLN A 153 3.95 34.73 20.39
CA GLN A 153 2.75 34.55 19.58
C GLN A 153 2.87 33.35 18.64
N PRO A 154 1.75 32.77 18.19
CA PRO A 154 1.74 31.73 17.17
C PRO A 154 2.57 32.12 15.93
N PRO A 155 3.13 31.15 15.19
CA PRO A 155 2.88 29.71 15.30
C PRO A 155 3.80 28.95 16.28
N LEU A 156 4.91 29.53 16.73
CA LEU A 156 5.84 28.84 17.64
C LEU A 156 5.55 29.05 19.13
N ASP A 157 4.63 29.94 19.47
CA ASP A 157 4.20 30.23 20.84
C ASP A 157 5.38 30.38 21.84
N SER A 158 5.30 29.67 22.97
CA SER A 158 6.34 29.65 24.00
C SER A 158 7.47 28.66 23.74
N ARG A 159 7.49 27.93 22.61
CA ARG A 159 8.55 26.94 22.31
C ARG A 159 9.91 27.61 22.27
N SER A 160 10.87 27.00 22.92
CA SER A 160 12.24 27.53 22.98
C SER A 160 12.96 27.42 21.64
N HIS A 161 12.68 26.38 20.86
CA HIS A 161 13.25 26.11 19.54
C HIS A 161 12.27 25.27 18.72
N GLY A 162 12.54 25.09 17.45
CA GLY A 162 11.74 24.28 16.53
C GLY A 162 11.38 25.03 15.26
N THR A 163 10.50 24.41 14.48
CA THR A 163 9.99 24.95 13.23
C THR A 163 8.49 24.86 13.19
N ALA A 164 7.85 25.89 12.65
CA ALA A 164 6.44 25.91 12.33
C ALA A 164 6.26 26.15 10.83
N ILE A 165 5.48 25.32 10.17
CA ILE A 165 5.04 25.51 8.80
C ILE A 165 3.52 25.69 8.82
N VAL A 166 3.04 26.80 8.31
CA VAL A 166 1.61 27.12 8.20
C VAL A 166 1.27 27.31 6.74
N VAL A 167 0.31 26.55 6.25
CA VAL A 167 -0.19 26.61 4.87
C VAL A 167 -1.62 27.12 4.88
N LYS A 168 -1.91 28.15 4.09
CA LYS A 168 -3.22 28.77 3.94
C LYS A 168 -3.67 28.74 2.49
N ASN A 169 -4.89 29.24 2.25
CA ASN A 169 -5.52 29.17 0.93
C ASN A 169 -5.44 27.75 0.37
N LEU A 170 -6.04 26.82 1.15
CA LEU A 170 -5.94 25.37 0.92
C LEU A 170 -6.53 24.97 -0.43
N THR A 171 -5.88 24.04 -1.12
CA THR A 171 -6.37 23.43 -2.36
C THR A 171 -7.59 22.54 -2.14
N SER A 172 -7.73 22.01 -0.92
CA SER A 172 -8.88 21.21 -0.49
C SER A 172 -9.21 21.51 0.98
N PRO A 173 -10.48 21.45 1.38
CA PRO A 173 -10.87 21.68 2.78
C PRO A 173 -10.13 20.71 3.73
N GLY A 174 -9.31 21.25 4.62
CA GLY A 174 -8.40 20.45 5.46
C GLY A 174 -9.12 19.56 6.48
N PHE A 175 -10.21 20.04 7.08
CA PHE A 175 -10.90 19.34 8.17
C PHE A 175 -11.45 17.96 7.77
N SER A 176 -11.82 17.75 6.49
CA SER A 176 -12.33 16.47 5.99
C SER A 176 -11.31 15.35 6.02
N PHE A 177 -10.02 15.67 6.19
CA PHE A 177 -8.92 14.69 6.14
C PHE A 177 -8.34 14.35 7.52
N THR A 178 -8.84 14.92 8.61
CA THR A 178 -8.28 14.74 9.96
C THR A 178 -8.13 13.26 10.35
N GLY A 179 -9.18 12.45 10.14
CA GLY A 179 -9.14 11.00 10.41
C GLY A 179 -8.09 10.29 9.56
N ALA A 180 -8.10 10.52 8.25
CA ALA A 180 -7.13 9.92 7.33
C ALA A 180 -5.68 10.32 7.63
N VAL A 181 -5.46 11.55 8.10
CA VAL A 181 -4.14 12.02 8.55
C VAL A 181 -3.72 11.29 9.82
N MET A 182 -4.59 11.14 10.81
CA MET A 182 -4.29 10.40 12.04
C MET A 182 -3.93 8.94 11.75
N ASP A 183 -4.71 8.26 10.93
CA ASP A 183 -4.48 6.86 10.55
C ASP A 183 -3.15 6.70 9.79
N SER A 184 -2.89 7.63 8.87
CA SER A 184 -1.63 7.66 8.11
C SER A 184 -0.42 7.85 9.02
N LEU A 185 -0.47 8.79 9.95
CA LEU A 185 0.62 9.06 10.90
C LEU A 185 0.83 7.91 11.87
N ALA A 186 -0.25 7.28 12.35
CA ALA A 186 -0.21 6.13 13.26
C ALA A 186 0.56 4.95 12.68
N SER A 187 0.47 4.76 11.36
CA SER A 187 1.19 3.69 10.64
C SER A 187 2.55 4.15 10.16
N ALA A 188 2.64 5.35 9.56
CA ALA A 188 3.87 5.85 8.94
C ALA A 188 5.02 6.03 9.94
N TYR A 189 4.69 6.43 11.16
CA TYR A 189 5.67 6.74 12.20
C TYR A 189 5.54 5.85 13.44
N LYS A 190 4.93 4.68 13.31
CA LYS A 190 4.77 3.74 14.41
C LYS A 190 6.06 3.53 15.22
N PRO A 191 7.24 3.24 14.61
CA PRO A 191 8.46 3.06 15.39
C PRO A 191 8.88 4.29 16.21
N HIS A 192 8.59 5.49 15.72
CA HIS A 192 8.86 6.75 16.43
C HIS A 192 7.90 6.95 17.60
N LEU A 193 6.61 6.68 17.39
CA LEU A 193 5.57 6.77 18.44
C LEU A 193 5.83 5.76 19.57
N GLU A 194 6.26 4.55 19.24
CA GLU A 194 6.65 3.51 20.21
C GLU A 194 7.95 3.85 20.94
N ALA A 195 8.85 4.60 20.31
CA ALA A 195 10.07 5.11 20.92
C ALA A 195 9.84 6.34 21.83
N GLY A 196 8.61 6.83 21.95
CA GLY A 196 8.23 7.92 22.84
C GLY A 196 8.10 9.29 22.21
N ASP A 197 8.19 9.41 20.87
CA ASP A 197 7.84 10.64 20.18
C ASP A 197 6.34 10.89 20.25
N GLU A 198 5.95 12.16 20.26
CA GLU A 198 4.56 12.56 20.38
C GLU A 198 4.12 13.35 19.16
N ILE A 199 3.07 12.87 18.52
CA ILE A 199 2.39 13.58 17.41
C ILE A 199 0.96 13.83 17.84
N TYR A 200 0.50 15.06 17.67
CA TYR A 200 -0.87 15.48 17.96
C TYR A 200 -1.52 16.04 16.71
N VAL A 201 -2.78 15.71 16.47
CA VAL A 201 -3.62 16.29 15.41
C VAL A 201 -4.83 16.91 16.06
N ASN A 202 -5.01 18.23 15.92
CA ASN A 202 -6.06 19.00 16.56
C ASN A 202 -6.17 18.73 18.08
N GLY A 203 -5.01 18.59 18.74
CA GLY A 203 -4.91 18.29 20.17
C GLY A 203 -5.12 16.83 20.56
N ALA A 204 -5.55 15.97 19.65
CA ALA A 204 -5.66 14.53 19.90
C ALA A 204 -4.32 13.83 19.62
N LYS A 205 -3.83 13.02 20.58
CA LYS A 205 -2.59 12.27 20.45
C LYS A 205 -2.76 11.15 19.42
N VAL A 206 -1.82 11.06 18.47
CA VAL A 206 -1.73 9.93 17.53
C VAL A 206 -1.18 8.72 18.29
N ILE A 207 -1.90 7.63 18.22
CA ILE A 207 -1.52 6.36 18.84
C ILE A 207 -0.98 5.44 17.74
N ALA A 208 0.14 4.79 18.00
CA ALA A 208 0.72 3.84 17.07
C ALA A 208 -0.28 2.75 16.68
N SER A 209 -0.36 2.42 15.40
CA SER A 209 -1.23 1.36 14.92
C SER A 209 -0.84 0.01 15.53
N ALA A 210 -1.82 -0.77 15.95
CA ALA A 210 -1.62 -2.07 16.55
C ALA A 210 -2.49 -3.13 15.89
N TYR A 211 -1.98 -4.37 15.84
CA TYR A 211 -2.70 -5.53 15.39
C TYR A 211 -3.11 -6.40 16.58
N ASP A 212 -4.29 -7.00 16.54
CA ASP A 212 -4.75 -7.97 17.52
C ASP A 212 -4.33 -9.37 17.06
N LEU A 213 -3.10 -9.74 17.40
CA LEU A 213 -2.47 -10.96 16.92
C LEU A 213 -3.03 -12.20 17.61
N VAL A 214 -3.08 -13.30 16.86
CA VAL A 214 -3.40 -14.63 17.38
C VAL A 214 -2.25 -15.14 18.23
N ASP A 215 -2.55 -15.63 19.43
CA ASP A 215 -1.55 -16.14 20.36
C ASP A 215 -0.68 -17.24 19.75
N GLY A 216 0.63 -17.10 19.89
CA GLY A 216 1.60 -18.05 19.33
C GLY A 216 1.71 -18.06 17.80
N LYS A 217 1.10 -17.09 17.12
CA LYS A 217 1.18 -16.93 15.66
C LYS A 217 1.92 -15.65 15.28
N THR A 218 3.09 -15.45 15.87
CA THR A 218 4.01 -14.36 15.57
C THR A 218 5.41 -14.95 15.37
N TRP A 219 6.05 -14.54 14.29
CA TRP A 219 7.40 -14.97 13.92
C TRP A 219 8.32 -13.75 13.87
N PRO A 220 9.34 -13.68 14.71
CA PRO A 220 10.36 -12.65 14.59
C PRO A 220 11.16 -12.87 13.30
N ILE A 221 11.56 -11.77 12.67
CA ILE A 221 12.38 -11.77 11.46
C ILE A 221 13.75 -11.19 11.86
N ASP A 222 14.80 -11.99 11.71
CA ASP A 222 16.20 -11.60 11.82
C ASP A 222 16.98 -12.46 10.80
N LEU A 223 17.06 -11.96 9.55
CA LEU A 223 17.54 -12.73 8.42
C LEU A 223 18.72 -12.02 7.76
N ASP A 224 19.82 -12.74 7.61
CA ASP A 224 20.98 -12.25 6.88
C ASP A 224 20.78 -12.39 5.36
N VAL A 225 21.05 -11.30 4.64
CA VAL A 225 20.96 -11.21 3.18
C VAL A 225 22.24 -10.58 2.64
N GLY A 226 23.21 -11.42 2.30
CA GLY A 226 24.55 -10.96 1.92
C GLY A 226 25.25 -10.26 3.09
N VAL A 227 25.53 -8.96 2.94
CA VAL A 227 26.14 -8.12 3.99
C VAL A 227 25.11 -7.36 4.83
N TYR A 228 23.84 -7.55 4.54
CA TYR A 228 22.72 -6.85 5.17
C TYR A 228 21.91 -7.78 6.05
N THR A 229 21.14 -7.24 6.97
CA THR A 229 20.21 -7.97 7.83
C THR A 229 18.82 -7.37 7.71
N ILE A 230 17.81 -8.21 7.51
CA ILE A 230 16.39 -7.85 7.57
C ILE A 230 15.90 -8.09 8.99
N LYS A 231 15.37 -7.07 9.64
CA LYS A 231 14.77 -7.17 10.96
C LYS A 231 13.29 -6.84 10.92
N GLY A 232 12.54 -7.47 11.83
CA GLY A 232 11.11 -7.23 11.93
C GLY A 232 10.35 -8.38 12.53
N TRP A 233 9.09 -8.48 12.16
CA TRP A 233 8.21 -9.55 12.58
C TRP A 233 7.07 -9.73 11.56
N VAL A 234 6.47 -10.91 11.57
CA VAL A 234 5.22 -11.20 10.88
C VAL A 234 4.31 -11.98 11.81
N GLY A 235 3.01 -11.78 11.70
CA GLY A 235 2.03 -12.46 12.53
C GLY A 235 0.70 -12.64 11.81
N LEU A 236 -0.22 -13.34 12.47
CA LEU A 236 -1.59 -13.49 12.01
C LEU A 236 -2.52 -12.66 12.89
N ASP A 237 -3.25 -11.72 12.29
CA ASP A 237 -4.29 -10.97 12.98
C ASP A 237 -5.51 -11.88 13.24
N LYS A 238 -6.21 -11.66 14.35
CA LYS A 238 -7.47 -12.35 14.64
C LYS A 238 -8.55 -12.03 13.62
N LYS A 239 -8.49 -10.82 13.03
CA LYS A 239 -9.41 -10.39 11.98
C LYS A 239 -8.84 -10.67 10.59
N THR A 240 -9.72 -10.87 9.64
CA THR A 240 -9.39 -10.82 8.21
C THR A 240 -9.45 -9.37 7.71
N HIS A 241 -8.52 -9.01 6.84
CA HIS A 241 -8.40 -7.67 6.29
C HIS A 241 -8.82 -7.67 4.82
N ASN A 242 -10.10 -7.37 4.57
CA ASN A 242 -10.70 -7.55 3.25
C ASN A 242 -10.61 -6.33 2.34
N LYS A 243 -10.19 -5.19 2.90
CA LYS A 243 -9.98 -3.94 2.14
C LYS A 243 -8.56 -3.82 1.57
N GLY A 244 -7.78 -4.90 1.65
CA GLY A 244 -6.40 -4.91 1.19
C GLY A 244 -5.38 -4.38 2.20
N ASP A 245 -5.79 -4.07 3.41
CA ASP A 245 -4.99 -3.54 4.52
C ASP A 245 -4.26 -4.63 5.32
N TYR A 246 -3.71 -5.62 4.61
CA TYR A 246 -2.90 -6.73 5.13
C TYR A 246 -1.62 -6.89 4.31
N GLY A 247 -0.66 -7.61 4.86
CA GLY A 247 0.66 -7.77 4.30
C GLY A 247 1.74 -7.16 5.18
N LEU A 248 2.93 -6.99 4.63
CA LEU A 248 4.05 -6.43 5.36
C LEU A 248 4.12 -4.92 5.19
N ASN A 249 4.20 -4.20 6.30
CA ASN A 249 4.61 -2.81 6.30
C ASN A 249 6.14 -2.74 6.23
N ILE A 250 6.66 -2.12 5.19
CA ILE A 250 8.10 -2.03 4.97
C ILE A 250 8.59 -0.63 5.33
N TYR A 251 9.43 -0.59 6.35
CA TYR A 251 10.04 0.63 6.87
C TYR A 251 11.45 0.83 6.33
N ARG A 252 11.81 2.09 6.15
CA ARG A 252 13.17 2.56 5.91
C ARG A 252 13.46 3.71 6.86
N GLN A 253 14.52 3.58 7.67
CA GLN A 253 14.87 4.58 8.69
C GLN A 253 13.67 4.93 9.60
N ASN A 254 12.93 3.91 10.02
CA ASN A 254 11.74 4.02 10.86
C ASN A 254 10.58 4.85 10.23
N GLN A 255 10.59 5.08 8.92
CA GLN A 255 9.47 5.64 8.18
C GLN A 255 8.88 4.56 7.26
N LEU A 256 7.56 4.42 7.28
CA LEU A 256 6.85 3.53 6.36
C LEU A 256 7.04 4.00 4.92
N VAL A 257 7.52 3.12 4.06
CA VAL A 257 7.73 3.38 2.63
C VAL A 257 6.76 2.59 1.78
N ASP A 258 6.45 1.36 2.16
CA ASP A 258 5.56 0.49 1.39
C ASP A 258 4.60 -0.19 2.37
N ALA A 259 3.33 0.21 2.31
CA ALA A 259 2.29 -0.30 3.20
C ALA A 259 1.63 -1.53 2.59
N TYR A 260 1.35 -2.52 3.46
CA TYR A 260 0.58 -3.70 3.09
C TYR A 260 1.16 -4.46 1.88
N ASN A 261 2.49 -4.51 1.81
CA ASN A 261 3.21 -5.18 0.73
C ASN A 261 2.92 -6.69 0.72
N LYS A 262 2.68 -7.22 -0.47
CA LYS A 262 2.35 -8.63 -0.72
C LYS A 262 3.30 -9.30 -1.71
N ASP A 263 4.40 -8.64 -2.07
CA ASP A 263 5.35 -9.16 -3.08
C ASP A 263 5.98 -10.50 -2.69
N PHE A 264 5.96 -10.84 -1.39
CA PHE A 264 6.64 -12.00 -0.84
C PHE A 264 5.75 -13.23 -0.63
N PHE A 265 4.45 -13.13 -0.89
CA PHE A 265 3.51 -14.25 -0.84
C PHE A 265 2.35 -14.01 -1.80
N ARG A 266 1.61 -15.07 -2.14
CA ARG A 266 0.43 -14.93 -3.00
C ARG A 266 -0.62 -14.07 -2.31
N ASN A 267 -1.13 -13.08 -3.02
CA ASN A 267 -2.27 -12.28 -2.60
C ASN A 267 -3.54 -13.15 -2.70
N HIS A 268 -4.10 -13.52 -1.55
CA HIS A 268 -5.23 -14.43 -1.46
C HIS A 268 -6.06 -14.11 -0.22
N LEU A 269 -7.38 -14.32 -0.28
CA LEU A 269 -8.24 -14.10 0.88
C LEU A 269 -7.82 -14.94 2.10
N MET A 270 -7.33 -16.17 1.91
CA MET A 270 -6.80 -16.98 3.00
C MET A 270 -5.52 -16.44 3.63
N THR A 271 -4.82 -15.51 2.96
CA THR A 271 -3.64 -14.82 3.49
C THR A 271 -3.96 -13.43 4.07
N SER A 272 -5.24 -13.03 4.07
CA SER A 272 -5.67 -11.70 4.51
C SER A 272 -5.51 -11.43 6.01
N ARG A 273 -5.05 -12.42 6.79
CA ARG A 273 -4.66 -12.27 8.21
C ARG A 273 -3.18 -11.96 8.39
N ILE A 274 -2.37 -12.10 7.34
CA ILE A 274 -0.93 -11.89 7.44
C ILE A 274 -0.67 -10.40 7.58
N VAL A 275 -0.08 -10.02 8.70
CA VAL A 275 0.36 -8.66 8.99
C VAL A 275 1.79 -8.70 9.52
N GLY A 276 2.53 -7.63 9.33
CA GLY A 276 3.89 -7.60 9.85
C GLY A 276 4.62 -6.31 9.52
N GLU A 277 5.83 -6.21 10.03
CA GLU A 277 6.69 -5.06 9.86
C GLU A 277 8.12 -5.52 9.61
N ILE A 278 8.74 -4.98 8.58
CA ILE A 278 10.15 -5.25 8.28
C ILE A 278 10.89 -3.93 7.98
N HIS A 279 12.17 -3.92 8.28
CA HIS A 279 13.06 -2.78 8.05
C HIS A 279 14.04 -3.12 6.94
N LEU A 280 14.01 -2.35 5.85
CA LEU A 280 14.88 -2.47 4.69
C LEU A 280 15.67 -1.16 4.48
N ASP A 281 16.50 -0.79 5.46
CA ASP A 281 17.23 0.48 5.46
C ASP A 281 18.26 0.57 4.32
N PHE A 282 18.70 -0.57 3.83
CA PHE A 282 19.72 -0.68 2.77
C PHE A 282 19.11 -0.65 1.33
N VAL A 283 17.80 -0.80 1.20
CA VAL A 283 17.13 -0.73 -0.11
C VAL A 283 16.71 0.71 -0.40
N ASN A 284 16.98 1.17 -1.62
CA ASN A 284 16.61 2.52 -2.02
C ASN A 284 15.11 2.65 -2.29
N ALA A 285 14.50 3.65 -1.65
CA ALA A 285 13.13 4.03 -1.91
C ALA A 285 13.00 4.81 -3.24
N THR A 286 11.82 4.74 -3.85
CA THR A 286 11.48 5.58 -5.00
C THR A 286 11.46 7.07 -4.62
N PHE A 287 11.49 7.96 -5.61
CA PHE A 287 11.54 9.40 -5.40
C PHE A 287 10.43 9.94 -4.48
N HIS A 288 9.21 9.43 -4.63
CA HIS A 288 8.07 9.82 -3.80
C HIS A 288 7.92 8.99 -2.51
N LYS A 289 8.87 8.10 -2.21
CA LYS A 289 8.82 7.18 -1.05
C LYS A 289 7.51 6.35 -0.97
N LEU A 290 6.92 6.05 -2.13
CA LEU A 290 5.71 5.23 -2.26
C LEU A 290 6.03 3.78 -2.64
N GLY A 291 7.23 3.32 -2.31
CA GLY A 291 7.72 1.98 -2.58
C GLY A 291 9.25 1.96 -2.75
N PHE A 292 9.75 0.79 -3.09
CA PHE A 292 11.17 0.52 -3.29
C PHE A 292 11.50 0.29 -4.76
N HIS A 293 12.78 0.46 -5.12
CA HIS A 293 13.29 0.10 -6.44
C HIS A 293 13.38 -1.44 -6.57
N ARG A 294 12.28 -2.09 -6.99
CA ARG A 294 12.18 -3.56 -7.09
C ARG A 294 13.17 -4.19 -8.07
N ASN A 295 13.73 -3.39 -9.00
CA ASN A 295 14.77 -3.86 -9.94
C ASN A 295 16.19 -3.71 -9.38
N SER A 296 16.37 -3.20 -8.16
CA SER A 296 17.68 -3.07 -7.53
C SER A 296 18.25 -4.43 -7.13
N GLU A 297 19.58 -4.53 -7.06
CA GLU A 297 20.26 -5.76 -6.64
C GLU A 297 19.90 -6.12 -5.19
N GLU A 298 19.75 -5.13 -4.33
CA GLU A 298 19.36 -5.32 -2.95
C GLU A 298 17.97 -5.94 -2.84
N TRP A 299 16.98 -5.45 -3.62
CA TRP A 299 15.63 -6.02 -3.62
C TRP A 299 15.62 -7.46 -4.11
N LYS A 300 16.35 -7.76 -5.19
CA LYS A 300 16.46 -9.12 -5.72
C LYS A 300 17.09 -10.12 -4.75
N MET A 301 17.93 -9.64 -3.82
CA MET A 301 18.47 -10.49 -2.75
C MET A 301 17.44 -10.70 -1.62
N VAL A 302 16.63 -9.70 -1.31
CA VAL A 302 15.62 -9.75 -0.24
C VAL A 302 14.46 -10.68 -0.59
N GLU A 303 13.97 -10.61 -1.82
CA GLU A 303 12.73 -11.27 -2.24
C GLU A 303 12.74 -12.80 -2.01
N PRO A 304 13.73 -13.58 -2.49
CA PRO A 304 13.72 -15.04 -2.31
C PRO A 304 13.84 -15.45 -0.84
N VAL A 305 14.58 -14.69 -0.03
CA VAL A 305 14.77 -14.99 1.40
C VAL A 305 13.45 -14.79 2.17
N LEU A 306 12.74 -13.70 1.92
CA LEU A 306 11.45 -13.44 2.56
C LEU A 306 10.36 -14.40 2.06
N ARG A 307 10.33 -14.74 0.78
CA ARG A 307 9.40 -15.73 0.24
C ARG A 307 9.57 -17.09 0.93
N GLU A 308 10.80 -17.53 1.13
CA GLU A 308 11.07 -18.80 1.81
C GLU A 308 10.66 -18.74 3.28
N PHE A 309 11.01 -17.66 3.98
CA PHE A 309 10.66 -17.45 5.37
C PHE A 309 9.14 -17.43 5.60
N LEU A 310 8.38 -16.85 4.69
CA LEU A 310 6.93 -16.68 4.85
C LEU A 310 6.12 -17.94 4.53
N LYS A 311 6.67 -18.97 3.91
CA LYS A 311 5.93 -20.22 3.61
C LYS A 311 5.17 -20.80 4.82
N PRO A 312 5.78 -20.99 6.00
CA PRO A 312 5.06 -21.50 7.16
C PRO A 312 3.97 -20.54 7.69
N VAL A 313 4.17 -19.22 7.52
CA VAL A 313 3.18 -18.21 7.91
C VAL A 313 1.95 -18.29 7.02
N VAL A 314 2.16 -18.38 5.70
CA VAL A 314 1.09 -18.56 4.72
C VAL A 314 0.30 -19.82 5.01
N LYS A 315 0.97 -20.96 5.22
CA LYS A 315 0.32 -22.22 5.56
C LYS A 315 -0.47 -22.12 6.87
N ALA A 316 0.03 -21.40 7.86
CA ALA A 316 -0.69 -21.16 9.12
C ALA A 316 -1.94 -20.29 8.91
N SER A 317 -1.86 -19.25 8.09
CA SER A 317 -3.00 -18.39 7.75
C SER A 317 -4.10 -19.19 7.02
N GLU A 318 -3.71 -19.96 6.02
CA GLU A 318 -4.62 -20.83 5.27
C GLU A 318 -5.32 -21.83 6.18
N SER A 319 -4.60 -22.47 7.10
CA SER A 319 -5.18 -23.44 8.02
C SER A 319 -6.20 -22.83 8.99
N MET A 320 -6.05 -21.56 9.36
CA MET A 320 -7.01 -20.84 10.20
C MET A 320 -8.31 -20.49 9.46
N SER A 321 -8.26 -20.35 8.15
CA SER A 321 -9.42 -20.04 7.32
C SER A 321 -10.30 -21.27 7.06
N LYS A 322 -9.92 -22.46 7.58
CA LYS A 322 -10.62 -23.73 7.38
C LYS A 322 -11.42 -24.09 8.63
N ASN A 323 -12.73 -24.21 8.50
CA ASN A 323 -13.62 -24.56 9.62
C ASN A 323 -14.06 -26.03 9.58
N LYS A 324 -13.95 -26.75 10.72
CA LYS A 324 -14.28 -28.17 10.84
C LYS A 324 -15.75 -28.51 10.57
N ASN A 325 -16.64 -27.55 10.80
CA ASN A 325 -18.10 -27.82 10.75
C ASN A 325 -18.71 -27.78 9.35
N ASP A 326 -17.89 -27.65 8.30
CA ASP A 326 -18.35 -27.30 6.97
C ASP A 326 -18.13 -28.35 5.88
N VAL A 327 -17.78 -29.56 6.27
CA VAL A 327 -17.54 -30.66 5.31
C VAL A 327 -18.75 -30.89 4.39
N LEU A 328 -19.97 -30.92 4.95
CA LEU A 328 -21.19 -31.08 4.16
C LEU A 328 -21.47 -29.93 3.22
N ARG A 329 -21.21 -28.70 3.67
CA ARG A 329 -21.40 -27.48 2.87
C ARG A 329 -20.41 -27.41 1.73
N LYS A 330 -19.13 -27.74 1.99
CA LYS A 330 -18.09 -27.86 0.97
C LYS A 330 -18.41 -28.96 -0.05
N GLN A 331 -18.86 -30.13 0.38
CA GLN A 331 -19.29 -31.21 -0.51
C GLN A 331 -20.41 -30.78 -1.45
N LYS A 332 -21.41 -30.06 -0.93
CA LYS A 332 -22.50 -29.54 -1.75
C LYS A 332 -21.97 -28.51 -2.76
N ALA A 333 -21.11 -27.56 -2.32
CA ALA A 333 -20.51 -26.57 -3.19
C ALA A 333 -19.63 -27.19 -4.28
N ILE A 334 -18.85 -28.23 -3.95
CA ILE A 334 -18.07 -29.00 -4.94
C ILE A 334 -18.99 -29.59 -6.01
N ALA A 335 -20.08 -30.26 -5.59
CA ALA A 335 -21.02 -30.85 -6.54
C ALA A 335 -21.70 -29.81 -7.45
N GLU A 336 -21.94 -28.61 -6.93
CA GLU A 336 -22.50 -27.48 -7.71
C GLU A 336 -21.46 -26.85 -8.66
N LEU A 337 -20.21 -26.70 -8.21
CA LEU A 337 -19.10 -26.30 -9.07
C LEU A 337 -18.89 -27.28 -10.20
N ASP A 338 -18.86 -28.57 -9.93
CA ASP A 338 -18.73 -29.59 -10.95
C ASP A 338 -19.85 -29.52 -12.00
N ARG A 339 -21.06 -29.24 -11.53
CA ARG A 339 -22.19 -29.02 -12.45
C ARG A 339 -22.00 -27.75 -13.28
N ALA A 340 -21.63 -26.64 -12.66
CA ALA A 340 -21.36 -25.36 -13.34
C ALA A 340 -20.24 -25.50 -14.38
N LEU A 341 -19.15 -26.16 -14.03
CA LEU A 341 -18.05 -26.46 -14.92
C LEU A 341 -18.48 -27.39 -16.06
N GLY A 342 -19.29 -28.41 -15.78
CA GLY A 342 -19.86 -29.27 -16.79
C GLY A 342 -20.75 -28.52 -17.79
N VAL A 343 -21.43 -27.46 -17.38
CA VAL A 343 -22.18 -26.55 -18.26
C VAL A 343 -21.26 -25.71 -19.11
N VAL A 344 -20.25 -25.12 -18.49
CA VAL A 344 -19.23 -24.32 -19.19
C VAL A 344 -18.46 -25.14 -20.23
N GLN A 345 -18.35 -26.47 -20.02
CA GLN A 345 -17.70 -27.40 -20.94
C GLN A 345 -18.66 -28.11 -21.92
N GLY A 346 -19.94 -27.78 -21.91
CA GLY A 346 -20.93 -28.40 -22.76
C GLY A 346 -20.72 -28.05 -24.26
N PRO A 347 -21.26 -28.87 -25.19
CA PRO A 347 -20.99 -28.76 -26.63
C PRO A 347 -21.48 -27.48 -27.29
N ASN A 348 -22.20 -26.64 -26.59
CA ASN A 348 -22.72 -25.34 -27.07
C ASN A 348 -21.97 -24.13 -26.52
N VAL A 349 -20.93 -24.33 -25.73
CA VAL A 349 -20.01 -23.27 -25.33
C VAL A 349 -19.02 -23.06 -26.48
N PRO A 350 -18.54 -21.84 -26.77
CA PRO A 350 -17.40 -21.66 -27.66
C PRO A 350 -16.21 -22.40 -27.05
N VAL A 351 -16.08 -23.66 -27.48
CA VAL A 351 -15.24 -24.65 -26.84
C VAL A 351 -13.88 -24.62 -27.47
N LEU A 352 -12.98 -25.03 -26.65
CA LEU A 352 -11.64 -25.51 -26.89
C LEU A 352 -11.48 -26.15 -28.26
N PRO A 353 -10.43 -25.74 -29.04
CA PRO A 353 -10.10 -26.38 -30.31
C PRO A 353 -9.94 -27.89 -30.15
N GLU A 354 -10.35 -28.65 -31.13
CA GLU A 354 -10.09 -30.11 -31.21
C GLU A 354 -8.57 -30.35 -31.00
N GLY A 355 -8.27 -31.07 -29.92
CA GLY A 355 -6.87 -31.35 -29.55
C GLY A 355 -6.49 -30.91 -28.13
N ALA A 356 -7.16 -29.86 -27.57
CA ALA A 356 -7.08 -29.56 -26.15
C ALA A 356 -8.24 -30.23 -25.37
N ALA A 357 -9.07 -30.93 -26.07
CA ALA A 357 -10.41 -31.28 -25.68
C ALA A 357 -10.60 -32.68 -25.15
N GLN A 358 -9.62 -33.25 -24.56
CA GLN A 358 -9.98 -34.19 -23.49
C GLN A 358 -10.02 -33.33 -22.23
N GLN A 359 -11.17 -32.75 -22.04
CA GLN A 359 -11.57 -32.03 -20.86
C GLN A 359 -11.49 -32.99 -19.67
N THR A 360 -10.31 -33.09 -19.18
CA THR A 360 -10.08 -33.87 -17.98
C THR A 360 -10.25 -32.90 -16.84
N ILE A 361 -11.29 -33.10 -16.06
CA ILE A 361 -11.27 -32.61 -14.68
C ILE A 361 -10.07 -33.32 -14.06
N VAL A 362 -8.96 -32.64 -13.93
CA VAL A 362 -7.79 -33.23 -13.31
C VAL A 362 -7.96 -33.05 -11.82
N GLU A 363 -8.26 -34.16 -11.15
CA GLU A 363 -8.01 -34.21 -9.72
C GLU A 363 -6.50 -34.15 -9.55
N ASN A 364 -6.01 -33.06 -9.00
CA ASN A 364 -4.59 -32.89 -8.70
C ASN A 364 -4.26 -33.76 -7.48
N ASN A 365 -4.05 -35.06 -7.70
CA ASN A 365 -3.79 -36.02 -6.63
C ASN A 365 -2.37 -35.91 -6.05
N ASP A 366 -1.47 -35.12 -6.66
CA ASP A 366 -0.07 -35.10 -6.26
C ASP A 366 0.32 -33.93 -5.30
N ALA A 367 -0.57 -32.98 -5.06
CA ALA A 367 -0.25 -31.81 -4.25
C ALA A 367 -1.17 -31.59 -3.03
N SER A 368 -2.27 -32.32 -2.92
CA SER A 368 -3.18 -32.21 -1.78
C SER A 368 -3.78 -33.58 -1.47
N PRO A 369 -3.95 -33.94 -0.20
CA PRO A 369 -4.67 -35.16 0.15
C PRO A 369 -6.09 -35.09 -0.42
N SER A 370 -6.46 -36.14 -1.17
CA SER A 370 -7.78 -36.26 -1.74
C SER A 370 -8.84 -36.21 -0.62
N PHE A 371 -9.82 -35.35 -0.76
CA PHE A 371 -10.97 -35.33 0.12
C PHE A 371 -11.74 -36.64 -0.08
N ASN A 372 -11.66 -37.51 0.92
CA ASN A 372 -12.40 -38.77 0.90
C ASN A 372 -13.69 -38.60 1.75
N PRO A 373 -14.88 -38.59 1.15
CA PRO A 373 -16.12 -38.32 1.87
C PRO A 373 -16.49 -39.37 2.95
N GLY A 374 -15.70 -40.43 3.09
CA GLY A 374 -15.91 -41.51 4.07
C GLY A 374 -14.91 -41.51 5.25
N SER A 375 -13.93 -40.60 5.31
CA SER A 375 -12.96 -40.64 6.41
C SER A 375 -13.49 -39.91 7.64
N THR A 376 -13.71 -40.66 8.71
CA THR A 376 -14.08 -40.14 10.03
C THR A 376 -12.91 -39.74 10.91
N SER A 377 -11.71 -39.69 10.38
CA SER A 377 -10.52 -39.25 11.13
C SER A 377 -10.43 -37.72 11.17
N GLY A 378 -10.38 -37.15 12.35
CA GLY A 378 -10.54 -35.75 12.68
C GLY A 378 -9.40 -34.79 12.27
N THR A 379 -8.71 -35.05 11.19
CA THR A 379 -7.80 -34.10 10.50
C THR A 379 -8.55 -33.47 9.34
N LEU A 380 -8.65 -32.14 9.34
CA LEU A 380 -9.16 -31.39 8.19
C LEU A 380 -8.20 -31.61 7.03
N GLU A 381 -8.65 -32.40 6.06
CA GLU A 381 -8.00 -32.49 4.77
C GLU A 381 -8.25 -31.21 3.99
N GLU A 382 -7.24 -30.75 3.25
CA GLU A 382 -7.37 -29.59 2.38
C GLU A 382 -8.44 -29.83 1.31
N PRO A 383 -9.26 -28.83 0.93
CA PRO A 383 -10.20 -28.99 -0.16
C PRO A 383 -9.43 -29.36 -1.42
N THR A 384 -9.86 -30.40 -2.09
CA THR A 384 -9.28 -30.89 -3.33
C THR A 384 -9.42 -29.79 -4.38
N ALA A 385 -8.33 -29.26 -4.88
CA ALA A 385 -8.36 -28.39 -6.05
C ALA A 385 -8.68 -29.23 -7.29
N ARG A 386 -9.67 -28.80 -8.08
CA ARG A 386 -9.97 -29.39 -9.38
C ARG A 386 -9.58 -28.41 -10.46
N GLY A 387 -8.82 -28.87 -11.46
CA GLY A 387 -8.35 -28.04 -12.55
C GLY A 387 -9.06 -28.37 -13.86
N ILE A 388 -9.34 -27.33 -14.63
CA ILE A 388 -9.81 -27.45 -16.00
C ILE A 388 -8.81 -26.74 -16.89
N TYR A 389 -8.42 -27.40 -17.94
CA TYR A 389 -7.56 -26.82 -18.95
C TYR A 389 -8.41 -26.23 -20.07
N GLY A 390 -8.15 -24.96 -20.40
CA GLY A 390 -8.85 -24.23 -21.42
C GLY A 390 -7.93 -23.30 -22.18
N SER A 391 -8.34 -22.90 -23.37
CA SER A 391 -7.64 -21.96 -24.20
C SER A 391 -8.38 -20.63 -24.26
N LEU A 392 -7.69 -19.53 -24.03
CA LEU A 392 -8.24 -18.19 -24.24
C LEU A 392 -8.72 -17.97 -25.69
N GLN A 393 -8.10 -18.67 -26.65
CA GLN A 393 -8.54 -18.63 -28.03
C GLN A 393 -9.95 -19.23 -28.22
N ALA A 394 -10.34 -20.19 -27.42
CA ALA A 394 -11.69 -20.78 -27.45
C ALA A 394 -12.75 -19.78 -26.96
N LEU A 395 -12.35 -18.81 -26.15
CA LEU A 395 -13.18 -17.67 -25.73
C LEU A 395 -13.10 -16.48 -26.67
N GLY A 396 -12.35 -16.60 -27.78
CA GLY A 396 -12.12 -15.49 -28.72
C GLY A 396 -11.10 -14.44 -28.27
N ILE A 397 -10.32 -14.67 -27.21
CA ILE A 397 -9.51 -13.65 -26.52
C ILE A 397 -8.00 -13.82 -26.74
N GLY A 398 -7.53 -14.82 -27.45
CA GLY A 398 -6.10 -15.02 -27.68
C GLY A 398 -5.71 -16.47 -27.94
N ARG A 399 -4.41 -16.78 -27.78
CA ARG A 399 -3.85 -18.10 -28.05
C ARG A 399 -3.16 -18.72 -26.83
N GLU A 400 -3.42 -18.20 -25.64
CA GLU A 400 -2.83 -18.73 -24.42
C GLU A 400 -3.70 -19.84 -23.83
N ASP A 401 -3.05 -20.95 -23.52
CA ASP A 401 -3.64 -22.01 -22.72
C ASP A 401 -3.34 -21.74 -21.24
N PHE A 402 -4.34 -21.92 -20.39
CA PHE A 402 -4.20 -21.86 -18.94
C PHE A 402 -5.03 -22.97 -18.29
N SER A 403 -4.61 -23.39 -17.10
CA SER A 403 -5.42 -24.28 -16.28
C SER A 403 -6.32 -23.45 -15.36
N LEU A 404 -7.59 -23.85 -15.26
CA LEU A 404 -8.53 -23.25 -14.33
C LEU A 404 -8.81 -24.24 -13.19
N SER A 405 -8.46 -23.83 -11.99
CA SER A 405 -8.81 -24.56 -10.76
C SER A 405 -9.73 -23.72 -9.86
N TYR A 406 -10.24 -24.31 -8.79
CA TYR A 406 -10.97 -23.58 -7.80
C TYR A 406 -10.65 -24.02 -6.38
N THR A 407 -10.84 -23.12 -5.42
CA THR A 407 -10.73 -23.40 -3.99
C THR A 407 -11.98 -22.89 -3.29
N LEU A 408 -12.51 -23.71 -2.40
CA LEU A 408 -13.60 -23.33 -1.51
C LEU A 408 -12.99 -22.87 -0.19
N ALA A 409 -13.34 -21.67 0.25
CA ALA A 409 -12.88 -21.09 1.51
C ALA A 409 -14.08 -20.62 2.34
N GLU A 410 -13.97 -20.70 3.64
CA GLU A 410 -14.79 -19.95 4.57
C GLU A 410 -13.98 -18.81 5.12
N MET A 411 -14.52 -17.61 4.98
CA MET A 411 -13.84 -16.41 5.37
C MET A 411 -14.70 -15.64 6.36
N ASP A 412 -14.06 -14.97 7.30
CA ASP A 412 -14.75 -14.14 8.28
C ASP A 412 -15.43 -12.91 7.65
N ASP A 413 -15.07 -12.55 6.42
CA ASP A 413 -15.77 -11.50 5.67
C ASP A 413 -16.87 -12.10 4.79
N ASP A 414 -18.08 -11.83 5.18
CA ASP A 414 -19.29 -12.22 4.50
C ASP A 414 -19.63 -11.35 3.26
N GLN A 415 -18.83 -10.32 2.98
CA GLN A 415 -19.06 -9.37 1.89
C GLN A 415 -18.32 -9.72 0.59
N ILE A 416 -17.24 -10.50 0.66
CA ILE A 416 -16.48 -10.91 -0.53
C ILE A 416 -16.88 -12.33 -0.92
N PRO A 417 -17.64 -12.49 -2.01
CA PRO A 417 -18.17 -13.80 -2.39
C PRO A 417 -17.18 -14.66 -3.19
N TRP A 418 -16.24 -14.05 -3.91
CA TRP A 418 -15.23 -14.72 -4.73
C TRP A 418 -13.99 -13.86 -4.94
N ASP A 419 -12.89 -14.53 -5.33
CA ASP A 419 -11.62 -13.91 -5.74
C ASP A 419 -10.91 -14.83 -6.74
N TYR A 420 -9.78 -14.42 -7.29
CA TYR A 420 -8.94 -15.27 -8.14
C TYR A 420 -7.45 -15.12 -7.82
N ILE A 421 -6.69 -16.14 -8.16
CA ILE A 421 -5.24 -16.14 -8.14
C ILE A 421 -4.74 -16.61 -9.48
N PHE A 422 -3.76 -15.94 -10.04
CA PHE A 422 -3.06 -16.40 -11.23
C PHE A 422 -1.59 -16.62 -10.94
N ASP A 423 -1.08 -17.81 -11.30
CA ASP A 423 0.33 -18.13 -11.27
C ASP A 423 0.90 -18.08 -12.69
N PRO A 424 1.75 -17.09 -13.02
CA PRO A 424 2.31 -16.96 -14.35
C PRO A 424 3.25 -18.10 -14.75
N GLU A 425 3.90 -18.77 -13.78
CA GLU A 425 4.85 -19.84 -14.03
C GLU A 425 4.17 -21.13 -14.43
N SER A 426 3.16 -21.54 -13.68
CA SER A 426 2.35 -22.73 -13.97
C SER A 426 1.22 -22.48 -14.97
N LYS A 427 0.94 -21.20 -15.28
CA LYS A 427 -0.24 -20.76 -16.03
C LYS A 427 -1.54 -21.28 -15.42
N GLU A 428 -1.60 -21.31 -14.10
CA GLU A 428 -2.79 -21.72 -13.35
C GLU A 428 -3.57 -20.50 -12.88
N LEU A 429 -4.86 -20.46 -13.24
CA LEU A 429 -5.86 -19.55 -12.70
C LEU A 429 -6.70 -20.30 -11.67
N GLN A 430 -6.64 -19.87 -10.42
CA GLN A 430 -7.43 -20.46 -9.34
C GLN A 430 -8.54 -19.51 -8.92
N ALA A 431 -9.80 -19.93 -9.11
CA ALA A 431 -10.95 -19.22 -8.58
C ALA A 431 -11.16 -19.58 -7.09
N VAL A 432 -11.38 -18.58 -6.25
CA VAL A 432 -11.62 -18.75 -4.82
C VAL A 432 -13.06 -18.38 -4.50
N ILE A 433 -13.81 -19.30 -3.90
CA ILE A 433 -15.22 -19.13 -3.59
C ILE A 433 -15.41 -19.12 -2.09
N ASN A 434 -15.97 -18.03 -1.57
CA ASN A 434 -16.23 -17.85 -0.15
C ASN A 434 -17.60 -18.41 0.23
N LEU A 435 -17.61 -19.57 0.86
CA LEU A 435 -18.83 -20.22 1.35
C LEU A 435 -19.49 -19.46 2.51
N GLY A 436 -18.73 -18.63 3.24
CA GLY A 436 -19.21 -17.77 4.32
C GLY A 436 -19.84 -16.45 3.83
N SER A 437 -19.82 -16.17 2.52
CA SER A 437 -20.39 -14.93 2.01
C SER A 437 -21.92 -14.89 2.17
N ARG A 438 -22.44 -13.70 2.47
CA ARG A 438 -23.91 -13.48 2.58
C ARG A 438 -24.66 -13.81 1.30
N ILE A 439 -24.02 -13.65 0.15
CA ILE A 439 -24.60 -14.01 -1.14
C ILE A 439 -24.83 -15.52 -1.19
N TYR A 440 -23.81 -16.30 -0.82
CA TYR A 440 -23.86 -17.74 -0.83
C TYR A 440 -24.83 -18.30 0.22
N GLU A 441 -24.83 -17.71 1.43
CA GLU A 441 -25.73 -18.13 2.52
C GLU A 441 -27.22 -17.88 2.24
N ARG A 442 -27.55 -16.83 1.50
CA ARG A 442 -28.93 -16.41 1.23
C ARG A 442 -29.45 -16.84 -0.12
N ALA A 443 -28.62 -17.45 -0.97
CA ALA A 443 -29.03 -17.89 -2.27
C ALA A 443 -29.92 -19.14 -2.13
N ASP A 444 -31.11 -19.07 -2.70
CA ASP A 444 -32.00 -20.25 -2.86
C ASP A 444 -31.42 -21.22 -3.89
N ASP A 445 -30.77 -20.71 -4.93
CA ASP A 445 -30.07 -21.50 -5.95
C ASP A 445 -28.55 -21.23 -5.86
N THR A 446 -27.85 -22.11 -5.17
CA THR A 446 -26.42 -22.08 -5.01
C THR A 446 -25.66 -22.41 -6.28
N SER A 447 -26.29 -23.10 -7.24
CA SER A 447 -25.65 -23.39 -8.56
C SER A 447 -25.41 -22.12 -9.37
N LEU A 448 -26.40 -21.20 -9.36
CA LEU A 448 -26.25 -19.91 -10.01
C LEU A 448 -25.15 -19.07 -9.39
N VAL A 449 -25.10 -18.99 -8.06
CA VAL A 449 -24.07 -18.22 -7.36
C VAL A 449 -22.68 -18.80 -7.63
N THR A 450 -22.56 -20.11 -7.67
CA THR A 450 -21.31 -20.80 -7.98
C THR A 450 -20.85 -20.55 -9.42
N ALA A 451 -21.76 -20.62 -10.38
CA ALA A 451 -21.47 -20.31 -11.78
C ALA A 451 -21.05 -18.84 -11.95
N LEU A 452 -21.73 -17.93 -11.26
CA LEU A 452 -21.39 -16.51 -11.24
C LEU A 452 -20.02 -16.28 -10.63
N ALA A 453 -19.72 -16.87 -9.49
CA ALA A 453 -18.42 -16.72 -8.81
C ALA A 453 -17.26 -17.18 -9.70
N LEU A 454 -17.43 -18.31 -10.38
CA LEU A 454 -16.42 -18.82 -11.31
C LEU A 454 -16.24 -17.88 -12.52
N ALA A 455 -17.36 -17.42 -13.11
CA ALA A 455 -17.32 -16.50 -14.24
C ALA A 455 -16.64 -15.18 -13.86
N GLU A 456 -16.98 -14.60 -12.72
CA GLU A 456 -16.40 -13.33 -12.24
C GLU A 456 -14.91 -13.47 -11.90
N ALA A 457 -14.46 -14.60 -11.38
CA ALA A 457 -13.04 -14.84 -11.14
C ALA A 457 -12.24 -14.84 -12.46
N VAL A 458 -12.76 -15.50 -13.49
CA VAL A 458 -12.15 -15.51 -14.83
C VAL A 458 -12.17 -14.11 -15.46
N ILE A 459 -13.26 -13.39 -15.33
CA ILE A 459 -13.40 -12.01 -15.84
C ILE A 459 -12.40 -11.08 -15.15
N GLY A 460 -12.28 -11.16 -13.82
CA GLY A 460 -11.30 -10.40 -13.07
C GLY A 460 -9.87 -10.65 -13.57
N PHE A 461 -9.51 -11.90 -13.82
CA PHE A 461 -8.23 -12.26 -14.44
C PHE A 461 -8.05 -11.65 -15.83
N LEU A 462 -9.05 -11.75 -16.69
CA LEU A 462 -8.97 -11.25 -18.07
C LEU A 462 -8.78 -9.72 -18.10
N ILE A 463 -9.48 -9.00 -17.24
CA ILE A 463 -9.35 -7.54 -17.14
C ILE A 463 -7.97 -7.14 -16.58
N ASN A 464 -7.60 -7.71 -15.44
CA ASN A 464 -6.45 -7.25 -14.67
C ASN A 464 -5.11 -7.76 -15.25
N GLU A 465 -5.08 -9.01 -15.72
CA GLU A 465 -3.85 -9.66 -16.14
C GLU A 465 -3.67 -9.69 -17.67
N ARG A 466 -4.76 -9.58 -18.42
CA ARG A 466 -4.75 -9.62 -19.90
C ARG A 466 -5.17 -8.31 -20.57
N GLY A 467 -5.59 -7.31 -19.78
CA GLY A 467 -5.92 -5.98 -20.28
C GLY A 467 -7.13 -5.96 -21.20
N ILE A 468 -8.05 -6.93 -21.08
CA ILE A 468 -9.28 -6.98 -21.87
C ILE A 468 -10.20 -5.86 -21.39
N SER A 469 -10.93 -5.23 -22.30
CA SER A 469 -11.86 -4.18 -21.94
C SER A 469 -12.99 -4.73 -21.04
N PHE A 470 -13.49 -3.88 -20.16
CA PHE A 470 -14.61 -4.27 -19.28
C PHE A 470 -15.84 -4.73 -20.06
N ASP A 471 -16.12 -4.10 -21.21
CA ASP A 471 -17.27 -4.44 -22.05
C ASP A 471 -17.11 -5.81 -22.71
N ASP A 472 -15.93 -6.14 -23.25
CA ASP A 472 -15.65 -7.45 -23.83
C ASP A 472 -15.69 -8.55 -22.75
N ALA A 473 -15.11 -8.29 -21.59
CA ALA A 473 -15.12 -9.23 -20.47
C ALA A 473 -16.55 -9.50 -19.97
N ARG A 474 -17.39 -8.47 -19.91
CA ARG A 474 -18.80 -8.58 -19.55
C ARG A 474 -19.57 -9.43 -20.57
N GLU A 475 -19.32 -9.27 -21.86
CA GLU A 475 -19.97 -10.08 -22.90
C GLU A 475 -19.64 -11.57 -22.72
N ILE A 476 -18.38 -11.90 -22.41
CA ILE A 476 -17.94 -13.26 -22.13
C ILE A 476 -18.68 -13.82 -20.91
N ARG A 477 -18.77 -13.05 -19.82
CA ARG A 477 -19.50 -13.44 -18.61
C ARG A 477 -20.96 -13.74 -18.91
N ASP A 478 -21.62 -12.83 -19.60
CA ASP A 478 -23.05 -12.93 -19.89
C ASP A 478 -23.34 -14.15 -20.78
N GLN A 479 -22.46 -14.47 -21.72
CA GLN A 479 -22.53 -15.70 -22.52
C GLN A 479 -22.40 -16.96 -21.66
N TRP A 480 -21.48 -16.99 -20.73
CA TRP A 480 -21.30 -18.11 -19.82
C TRP A 480 -22.51 -18.31 -18.89
N LEU A 481 -22.98 -17.22 -18.29
CA LEU A 481 -24.17 -17.28 -17.42
C LEU A 481 -25.41 -17.72 -18.18
N PHE A 482 -25.63 -17.20 -19.40
CA PHE A 482 -26.75 -17.59 -20.23
C PHE A 482 -26.73 -19.11 -20.51
N GLN A 483 -25.58 -19.67 -20.82
CA GLN A 483 -25.43 -21.10 -21.07
C GLN A 483 -25.58 -21.94 -19.80
N ALA A 484 -25.10 -21.43 -18.66
CA ALA A 484 -25.27 -22.09 -17.36
C ALA A 484 -26.74 -22.16 -16.92
N LEU A 485 -27.54 -21.14 -17.29
CA LEU A 485 -28.94 -21.01 -16.94
C LEU A 485 -29.91 -21.62 -17.96
N ALA A 486 -29.47 -21.87 -19.20
CA ALA A 486 -30.32 -22.38 -20.27
C ALA A 486 -30.67 -23.91 -20.14
N LYS A 487 -30.18 -24.57 -19.10
CA LYS A 487 -30.48 -25.96 -18.73
C LYS A 487 -31.29 -26.04 -17.46
#